data_c8a5a103bff0bfc1967400eb5928d653
#
_entry.id   c8a5a103bff0bfc1967400eb5928d653
#
_cell.length_a   1.000
_cell.length_b   1.000
_cell.length_c   1.000
_cell.angle_alpha   90.00
_cell.angle_beta   90.00
_cell.angle_gamma   90.00
#
_symmetry.space_group_name_H-M   'P 1'
#
loop_
_entity.id
_entity.type
_entity.pdbx_description
1 polymer ?
#
loop_
_entity_poly.entity_id
_entity_poly.type
_entity_poly.pdbx_seq_one_letter_code
_entity_poly.pdbx_strand_id
1 'polypeptide(L)'
;IVVLAGNNLKKTRYIMESIKAGYHVLADKPLAINPQDFKLLTEAYQLAKEKNLLLYDLMTERYDILNIIEKELLHQTELFGDLQKGSPDNPSVIMESVHHFFKTVSGKPLIRPAWYYDVEQQGEGIADVTTHLIDLINWQCFPDKTIHYQSDVTVNAAKHWPTPITLAEFSQSTQVDSFPAYLNRYIKNDVLEVMANGSLNYTVKGICIGMKVTWNYTPP
;
A
#
# COMPACT_ATOMS: atom_id res chain seq x y z
N ILE A 1 -7.17 -23.92 1.52
CA ILE A 1 -6.80 -22.53 1.17
C ILE A 1 -7.44 -21.60 2.18
N VAL A 2 -6.67 -20.63 2.67
CA VAL A 2 -7.14 -19.54 3.53
C VAL A 2 -7.08 -18.25 2.72
N VAL A 3 -8.17 -17.46 2.75
CA VAL A 3 -8.24 -16.13 2.13
C VAL A 3 -8.33 -15.10 3.24
N LEU A 4 -7.42 -14.12 3.24
CA LEU A 4 -7.32 -13.08 4.26
C LEU A 4 -7.57 -11.71 3.64
N ALA A 5 -8.59 -11.01 4.15
CA ALA A 5 -8.94 -9.65 3.78
C ALA A 5 -9.42 -8.86 5.01
N GLY A 6 -9.47 -7.53 4.91
CA GLY A 6 -9.96 -6.64 5.96
C GLY A 6 -8.86 -6.10 6.87
N ASN A 7 -9.08 -6.04 8.18
CA ASN A 7 -8.19 -5.41 9.15
C ASN A 7 -6.76 -6.01 9.12
N ASN A 8 -5.74 -5.13 9.08
CA ASN A 8 -4.35 -5.54 8.86
C ASN A 8 -3.57 -5.86 10.15
N LEU A 9 -4.07 -5.44 11.33
CA LEU A 9 -3.36 -5.55 12.61
C LEU A 9 -2.81 -6.95 12.92
N LYS A 10 -3.57 -7.99 12.58
CA LYS A 10 -3.18 -9.39 12.85
C LYS A 10 -2.97 -10.22 11.60
N LYS A 11 -3.03 -9.60 10.42
CA LYS A 11 -2.99 -10.31 9.15
C LYS A 11 -1.74 -11.17 8.99
N THR A 12 -0.56 -10.61 9.25
CA THR A 12 0.72 -11.34 9.14
C THR A 12 0.78 -12.53 10.09
N ARG A 13 0.24 -12.39 11.30
CA ARG A 13 0.13 -13.50 12.24
C ARG A 13 -0.79 -14.61 11.70
N TYR A 14 -1.94 -14.24 11.13
CA TYR A 14 -2.85 -15.23 10.52
C TYR A 14 -2.22 -15.91 9.31
N ILE A 15 -1.42 -15.20 8.51
CA ILE A 15 -0.61 -15.80 7.44
C ILE A 15 0.31 -16.87 8.01
N MET A 16 1.13 -16.53 9.01
CA MET A 16 2.08 -17.46 9.61
C MET A 16 1.39 -18.70 10.20
N GLU A 17 0.32 -18.52 10.98
CA GLU A 17 -0.41 -19.64 11.59
C GLU A 17 -1.07 -20.54 10.52
N SER A 18 -1.57 -19.97 9.44
CA SER A 18 -2.14 -20.73 8.33
C SER A 18 -1.08 -21.58 7.61
N ILE A 19 0.11 -21.01 7.36
CA ILE A 19 1.23 -21.74 6.75
C ILE A 19 1.74 -22.84 7.69
N LYS A 20 1.85 -22.58 8.99
CA LYS A 20 2.20 -23.61 9.98
C LYS A 20 1.23 -24.79 9.96
N ALA A 21 -0.06 -24.48 9.83
CA ALA A 21 -1.14 -25.47 9.76
C ALA A 21 -1.24 -26.21 8.41
N GLY A 22 -0.39 -25.89 7.43
CA GLY A 22 -0.33 -26.58 6.14
C GLY A 22 -1.32 -26.05 5.09
N TYR A 23 -1.80 -24.82 5.22
CA TYR A 23 -2.72 -24.23 4.26
C TYR A 23 -2.02 -23.29 3.29
N HIS A 24 -2.44 -23.30 2.03
CA HIS A 24 -2.16 -22.23 1.08
C HIS A 24 -2.87 -20.95 1.51
N VAL A 25 -2.22 -19.81 1.31
CA VAL A 25 -2.75 -18.50 1.71
C VAL A 25 -2.83 -17.55 0.52
N LEU A 26 -3.99 -16.92 0.36
CA LEU A 26 -4.21 -15.77 -0.51
C LEU A 26 -4.54 -14.59 0.40
N ALA A 27 -3.69 -13.57 0.43
CA ALA A 27 -3.87 -12.43 1.32
C ALA A 27 -3.99 -11.12 0.55
N ASP A 28 -4.99 -10.32 0.90
CA ASP A 28 -5.13 -8.95 0.39
C ASP A 28 -4.04 -8.05 0.96
N LYS A 29 -3.61 -7.10 0.16
CA LYS A 29 -2.59 -6.11 0.53
C LYS A 29 -3.09 -5.15 1.65
N PRO A 30 -2.20 -4.52 2.43
CA PRO A 30 -0.81 -4.88 2.66
C PRO A 30 -0.72 -6.15 3.55
N LEU A 31 0.30 -6.96 3.31
CA LEU A 31 0.53 -8.18 4.10
C LEU A 31 1.18 -7.88 5.45
N ALA A 32 1.88 -6.75 5.53
CA ALA A 32 2.52 -6.23 6.73
C ALA A 32 2.41 -4.71 6.77
N ILE A 33 2.20 -4.12 7.95
CA ILE A 33 2.03 -2.67 8.14
C ILE A 33 3.11 -2.04 9.03
N ASN A 34 4.02 -2.84 9.55
CA ASN A 34 5.13 -2.39 10.40
C ASN A 34 6.36 -3.30 10.24
N PRO A 35 7.55 -2.88 10.71
CA PRO A 35 8.79 -3.67 10.56
C PRO A 35 8.76 -5.05 11.22
N GLN A 36 8.05 -5.20 12.35
CA GLN A 36 7.94 -6.47 13.07
C GLN A 36 7.12 -7.47 12.25
N ASP A 37 6.00 -7.04 11.69
CA ASP A 37 5.18 -7.84 10.80
C ASP A 37 5.92 -8.19 9.51
N PHE A 38 6.72 -7.27 8.97
CA PHE A 38 7.54 -7.55 7.78
C PHE A 38 8.56 -8.67 8.05
N LYS A 39 9.20 -8.68 9.23
CA LYS A 39 10.09 -9.78 9.61
C LYS A 39 9.35 -11.11 9.69
N LEU A 40 8.19 -11.13 10.37
CA LEU A 40 7.35 -12.31 10.47
C LEU A 40 6.85 -12.80 9.10
N LEU A 41 6.51 -11.86 8.20
CA LEU A 41 6.12 -12.17 6.82
C LEU A 41 7.25 -12.84 6.04
N THR A 42 8.48 -12.36 6.19
CA THR A 42 9.67 -12.96 5.55
C THR A 42 9.86 -14.40 6.03
N GLU A 43 9.70 -14.66 7.33
CA GLU A 43 9.75 -16.00 7.90
C GLU A 43 8.60 -16.89 7.37
N ALA A 44 7.41 -16.32 7.19
CA ALA A 44 6.25 -17.04 6.64
C ALA A 44 6.47 -17.45 5.19
N TYR A 45 7.06 -16.59 4.35
CA TYR A 45 7.43 -16.94 2.98
C TYR A 45 8.46 -18.07 2.92
N GLN A 46 9.48 -18.02 3.78
CA GLN A 46 10.47 -19.08 3.86
C GLN A 46 9.83 -20.41 4.26
N LEU A 47 9.01 -20.43 5.31
CA LEU A 47 8.29 -21.63 5.75
C LEU A 47 7.32 -22.16 4.70
N ALA A 48 6.63 -21.28 3.97
CA ALA A 48 5.74 -21.66 2.88
C ALA A 48 6.51 -22.40 1.78
N LYS A 49 7.69 -21.87 1.40
CA LYS A 49 8.58 -22.51 0.42
C LYS A 49 9.04 -23.90 0.89
N GLU A 50 9.47 -24.04 2.15
CA GLU A 50 9.90 -25.31 2.74
C GLU A 50 8.78 -26.37 2.75
N LYS A 51 7.55 -25.93 2.99
CA LYS A 51 6.35 -26.80 3.03
C LYS A 51 5.69 -27.00 1.67
N ASN A 52 6.22 -26.41 0.58
CA ASN A 52 5.62 -26.40 -0.75
C ASN A 52 4.17 -25.86 -0.73
N LEU A 53 3.96 -24.75 0.02
CA LEU A 53 2.68 -24.06 0.12
C LEU A 53 2.72 -22.74 -0.65
N LEU A 54 1.59 -22.38 -1.23
CA LEU A 54 1.40 -21.07 -1.85
C LEU A 54 1.12 -20.03 -0.75
N LEU A 55 1.92 -18.96 -0.73
CA LEU A 55 1.62 -17.70 -0.07
C LEU A 55 1.65 -16.61 -1.13
N TYR A 56 0.50 -16.02 -1.43
CA TYR A 56 0.33 -15.09 -2.52
C TYR A 56 -0.37 -13.81 -2.06
N ASP A 57 0.18 -12.67 -2.43
CA ASP A 57 -0.42 -11.37 -2.27
C ASP A 57 -1.38 -11.05 -3.43
N LEU A 58 -2.57 -10.55 -3.12
CA LEU A 58 -3.59 -10.26 -4.11
C LEU A 58 -3.40 -8.82 -4.62
N MET A 59 -2.47 -8.65 -5.55
CA MET A 59 -2.21 -7.37 -6.24
C MET A 59 -3.11 -7.26 -7.47
N THR A 60 -4.27 -6.61 -7.29
CA THR A 60 -5.34 -6.58 -8.31
C THR A 60 -5.08 -5.60 -9.44
N GLU A 61 -4.30 -4.54 -9.21
CA GLU A 61 -4.06 -3.47 -10.19
C GLU A 61 -3.37 -3.94 -11.48
N ARG A 62 -2.61 -5.04 -11.43
CA ARG A 62 -1.99 -5.65 -12.62
C ARG A 62 -3.01 -6.17 -13.65
N TYR A 63 -4.27 -6.37 -13.23
CA TYR A 63 -5.35 -6.87 -14.08
C TYR A 63 -6.22 -5.75 -14.65
N ASP A 64 -5.98 -4.50 -14.28
CA ASP A 64 -6.62 -3.36 -14.92
C ASP A 64 -6.10 -3.20 -16.35
N ILE A 65 -7.02 -3.06 -17.32
CA ILE A 65 -6.67 -2.98 -18.74
C ILE A 65 -5.77 -1.78 -19.06
N LEU A 66 -5.91 -0.66 -18.34
CA LEU A 66 -5.09 0.52 -18.55
C LEU A 66 -3.65 0.25 -18.11
N ASN A 67 -3.45 -0.40 -16.98
CA ASN A 67 -2.12 -0.78 -16.49
C ASN A 67 -1.44 -1.80 -17.42
N ILE A 68 -2.22 -2.73 -18.01
CA ILE A 68 -1.71 -3.68 -19.02
C ILE A 68 -1.26 -2.94 -20.27
N ILE A 69 -2.07 -2.02 -20.79
CA ILE A 69 -1.74 -1.22 -21.98
C ILE A 69 -0.51 -0.35 -21.70
N GLU A 70 -0.45 0.31 -20.55
CA GLU A 70 0.70 1.13 -20.15
C GLU A 70 1.99 0.30 -20.14
N LYS A 71 1.97 -0.89 -19.56
CA LYS A 71 3.11 -1.81 -19.58
C LYS A 71 3.56 -2.13 -20.99
N GLU A 72 2.64 -2.50 -21.88
CA GLU A 72 2.96 -2.84 -23.27
C GLU A 72 3.54 -1.63 -24.02
N LEU A 73 3.02 -0.42 -23.77
CA LEU A 73 3.52 0.81 -24.38
C LEU A 73 4.93 1.16 -23.90
N LEU A 74 5.21 1.02 -22.59
CA LEU A 74 6.55 1.29 -22.02
C LEU A 74 7.65 0.45 -22.67
N HIS A 75 7.31 -0.70 -23.26
CA HIS A 75 8.28 -1.58 -23.94
C HIS A 75 8.37 -1.37 -25.44
N GLN A 76 7.67 -0.36 -25.99
CA GLN A 76 7.82 0.06 -27.40
C GLN A 76 9.01 1.02 -27.53
N THR A 77 10.21 0.51 -27.41
CA THR A 77 11.44 1.32 -27.38
C THR A 77 11.69 2.11 -28.64
N GLU A 78 11.19 1.65 -29.80
CA GLU A 78 11.24 2.39 -31.05
C GLU A 78 10.43 3.69 -31.03
N LEU A 79 9.36 3.76 -30.17
CA LEU A 79 8.49 4.92 -30.05
C LEU A 79 8.89 5.81 -28.86
N PHE A 80 9.21 5.22 -27.74
CA PHE A 80 9.40 5.93 -26.46
C PHE A 80 10.85 5.94 -25.96
N GLY A 81 11.75 5.21 -26.62
CA GLY A 81 13.12 5.02 -26.15
C GLY A 81 13.25 4.08 -24.97
N ASP A 82 14.45 4.01 -24.41
CA ASP A 82 14.73 3.19 -23.24
C ASP A 82 14.41 3.92 -21.94
N LEU A 83 14.05 3.16 -20.92
CA LEU A 83 13.82 3.68 -19.57
C LEU A 83 15.09 4.37 -19.04
N GLN A 84 14.99 5.65 -18.77
CA GLN A 84 16.11 6.47 -18.30
C GLN A 84 16.39 6.22 -16.81
N LYS A 85 17.61 6.53 -16.36
CA LYS A 85 17.98 6.34 -14.95
C LYS A 85 17.34 7.41 -14.02
N GLY A 86 17.28 8.64 -14.49
CA GLY A 86 16.89 9.78 -13.67
C GLY A 86 17.89 10.09 -12.54
N SER A 87 17.44 10.93 -11.62
CA SER A 87 18.15 11.28 -10.39
C SER A 87 17.16 11.52 -9.26
N PRO A 88 17.58 11.60 -7.98
CA PRO A 88 16.67 11.93 -6.87
C PRO A 88 15.92 13.26 -7.06
N ASP A 89 16.57 14.26 -7.66
CA ASP A 89 15.94 15.56 -7.92
C ASP A 89 15.08 15.56 -9.20
N ASN A 90 15.29 14.59 -10.09
CA ASN A 90 14.53 14.43 -11.34
C ASN A 90 14.30 12.94 -11.61
N PRO A 91 13.37 12.29 -10.89
CA PRO A 91 13.07 10.88 -11.07
C PRO A 91 12.58 10.59 -12.50
N SER A 92 12.98 9.46 -13.06
CA SER A 92 12.53 9.06 -14.40
C SER A 92 11.17 8.39 -14.41
N VAL A 93 10.75 7.86 -13.27
CA VAL A 93 9.40 7.32 -13.06
C VAL A 93 8.75 8.09 -11.93
N ILE A 94 7.58 8.66 -12.20
CA ILE A 94 6.78 9.37 -11.19
C ILE A 94 5.40 8.73 -11.15
N MET A 95 4.97 8.33 -9.95
CA MET A 95 3.64 7.78 -9.74
C MET A 95 2.96 8.45 -8.55
N GLU A 96 1.78 9.01 -8.78
CA GLU A 96 1.00 9.69 -7.76
C GLU A 96 -0.39 9.09 -7.67
N SER A 97 -0.93 8.99 -6.46
CA SER A 97 -2.29 8.53 -6.21
C SER A 97 -3.00 9.44 -5.22
N VAL A 98 -4.25 9.78 -5.53
CA VAL A 98 -5.10 10.61 -4.67
C VAL A 98 -6.30 9.81 -4.22
N HIS A 99 -6.51 9.76 -2.92
CA HIS A 99 -7.58 9.02 -2.26
C HIS A 99 -8.46 9.93 -1.41
N HIS A 100 -9.63 9.41 -1.05
CA HIS A 100 -10.60 10.16 -0.26
C HIS A 100 -11.18 9.28 0.85
N PHE A 101 -11.26 9.83 2.07
CA PHE A 101 -11.89 9.15 3.19
C PHE A 101 -13.38 8.98 2.98
N PHE A 102 -14.04 10.02 2.48
CA PHE A 102 -15.45 9.99 2.12
C PHE A 102 -15.61 10.07 0.59
N LYS A 103 -16.28 9.09 0.02
CA LYS A 103 -16.59 9.00 -1.41
C LYS A 103 -17.88 8.23 -1.64
N THR A 104 -18.47 8.42 -2.80
CA THR A 104 -19.63 7.66 -3.26
C THR A 104 -19.16 6.51 -4.16
N VAL A 105 -19.67 5.32 -3.93
CA VAL A 105 -19.43 4.13 -4.76
C VAL A 105 -20.77 3.59 -5.20
N SER A 106 -20.97 3.44 -6.50
CA SER A 106 -22.24 2.96 -7.08
C SER A 106 -23.47 3.75 -6.60
N GLY A 107 -23.31 5.08 -6.48
CA GLY A 107 -24.39 5.99 -6.06
C GLY A 107 -24.68 6.02 -4.55
N LYS A 108 -23.91 5.31 -3.73
CA LYS A 108 -24.08 5.28 -2.27
C LYS A 108 -22.81 5.72 -1.55
N PRO A 109 -22.91 6.47 -0.41
CA PRO A 109 -21.76 6.75 0.41
C PRO A 109 -21.07 5.46 0.86
N LEU A 110 -19.75 5.42 0.73
CA LEU A 110 -18.93 4.35 1.26
C LEU A 110 -18.77 4.56 2.78
N ILE A 111 -19.39 3.71 3.58
CA ILE A 111 -19.24 3.73 5.04
C ILE A 111 -18.00 2.92 5.41
N ARG A 112 -17.08 3.57 6.12
CA ARG A 112 -15.84 2.95 6.58
C ARG A 112 -16.00 2.47 8.02
N PRO A 113 -15.45 1.31 8.38
CA PRO A 113 -15.37 0.94 9.80
C PRO A 113 -14.46 1.93 10.56
N ALA A 114 -14.79 2.25 11.80
CA ALA A 114 -14.02 3.21 12.59
C ALA A 114 -12.52 2.85 12.73
N TRP A 115 -12.16 1.55 12.76
CA TRP A 115 -10.78 1.08 12.82
C TRP A 115 -9.96 1.45 11.57
N TYR A 116 -10.60 1.79 10.47
CA TYR A 116 -9.91 2.23 9.24
C TYR A 116 -9.08 3.50 9.46
N TYR A 117 -9.46 4.32 10.44
CA TYR A 117 -8.77 5.54 10.82
C TYR A 117 -7.61 5.32 11.80
N ASP A 118 -7.43 4.10 12.29
CA ASP A 118 -6.33 3.72 13.17
C ASP A 118 -5.19 3.11 12.35
N VAL A 119 -4.09 3.85 12.24
CA VAL A 119 -2.92 3.41 11.46
C VAL A 119 -2.24 2.15 12.03
N GLU A 120 -2.49 1.81 13.31
CA GLU A 120 -2.03 0.52 13.86
C GLU A 120 -2.89 -0.66 13.42
N GLN A 121 -4.09 -0.40 12.92
CA GLN A 121 -4.99 -1.43 12.40
C GLN A 121 -5.04 -1.48 10.87
N GLN A 122 -5.04 -0.31 10.22
CA GLN A 122 -5.09 -0.20 8.76
C GLN A 122 -3.69 -0.16 8.14
N GLY A 123 -2.74 0.47 8.81
CA GLY A 123 -1.47 0.93 8.27
C GLY A 123 -1.53 2.41 7.90
N GLU A 124 -0.40 3.07 7.82
CA GLU A 124 -0.32 4.41 7.26
C GLU A 124 -0.67 4.39 5.77
N GLY A 125 -1.15 5.50 5.22
CA GLY A 125 -1.52 5.58 3.81
C GLY A 125 -0.37 5.22 2.86
N ILE A 126 0.87 5.52 3.26
CA ILE A 126 2.06 5.10 2.52
C ILE A 126 2.24 3.56 2.52
N ALA A 127 1.87 2.86 3.57
CA ALA A 127 1.93 1.41 3.61
C ALA A 127 0.74 0.77 2.87
N ASP A 128 -0.44 1.36 2.96
CA ASP A 128 -1.65 0.82 2.33
C ASP A 128 -1.66 0.99 0.81
N VAL A 129 -1.35 2.19 0.32
CA VAL A 129 -1.49 2.54 -1.11
C VAL A 129 -0.22 2.31 -1.91
N THR A 130 0.96 2.65 -1.37
CA THR A 130 2.20 2.51 -2.14
C THR A 130 2.57 1.07 -2.45
N THR A 131 1.99 0.09 -1.76
CA THR A 131 2.13 -1.33 -2.14
C THR A 131 1.67 -1.56 -3.57
N HIS A 132 0.54 -1.00 -4.00
CA HIS A 132 0.08 -1.07 -5.38
C HIS A 132 1.03 -0.35 -6.34
N LEU A 133 1.49 0.86 -5.97
CA LEU A 133 2.36 1.66 -6.83
C LEU A 133 3.72 0.99 -7.02
N ILE A 134 4.32 0.47 -5.96
CA ILE A 134 5.59 -0.27 -6.03
C ILE A 134 5.42 -1.54 -6.87
N ASP A 135 4.32 -2.25 -6.69
CA ASP A 135 4.02 -3.45 -7.44
C ASP A 135 3.89 -3.18 -8.94
N LEU A 136 3.12 -2.15 -9.32
CA LEU A 136 2.96 -1.73 -10.71
C LEU A 136 4.29 -1.31 -11.34
N ILE A 137 5.07 -0.47 -10.65
CA ILE A 137 6.39 -0.04 -11.14
C ILE A 137 7.31 -1.24 -11.36
N ASN A 138 7.36 -2.16 -10.40
CA ASN A 138 8.20 -3.34 -10.53
C ASN A 138 7.75 -4.23 -11.70
N TRP A 139 6.46 -4.42 -11.86
CA TRP A 139 5.88 -5.24 -12.91
C TRP A 139 5.97 -4.60 -14.30
N GLN A 140 5.83 -3.27 -14.39
CA GLN A 140 5.89 -2.53 -15.66
C GLN A 140 7.33 -2.26 -16.09
N CYS A 141 8.19 -1.78 -15.18
CA CYS A 141 9.54 -1.32 -15.54
C CYS A 141 10.59 -2.45 -15.53
N PHE A 142 10.34 -3.54 -14.82
CA PHE A 142 11.30 -4.63 -14.65
C PHE A 142 10.69 -6.01 -14.92
N PRO A 143 10.05 -6.23 -16.10
CA PRO A 143 9.45 -7.51 -16.41
C PRO A 143 10.49 -8.62 -16.32
N ASP A 144 10.10 -9.75 -15.77
CA ASP A 144 10.91 -10.97 -15.63
C ASP A 144 12.21 -10.80 -14.83
N LYS A 145 12.34 -9.69 -14.08
CA LYS A 145 13.50 -9.44 -13.21
C LYS A 145 13.13 -9.62 -11.75
N THR A 146 13.85 -10.45 -11.05
CA THR A 146 13.78 -10.50 -9.59
C THR A 146 14.40 -9.25 -8.99
N ILE A 147 13.69 -8.61 -8.06
CA ILE A 147 14.17 -7.45 -7.30
C ILE A 147 14.48 -7.92 -5.87
N HIS A 148 15.74 -7.80 -5.50
CA HIS A 148 16.20 -8.07 -4.13
C HIS A 148 16.23 -6.75 -3.35
N TYR A 149 15.26 -6.52 -2.47
CA TYR A 149 15.09 -5.23 -1.77
C TYR A 149 16.35 -4.79 -1.00
N GLN A 150 17.15 -5.74 -0.52
CA GLN A 150 18.38 -5.45 0.24
C GLN A 150 19.54 -4.94 -0.62
N SER A 151 19.63 -5.34 -1.87
CA SER A 151 20.74 -4.99 -2.77
C SER A 151 20.34 -4.08 -3.93
N ASP A 152 19.10 -4.18 -4.39
CA ASP A 152 18.64 -3.49 -5.60
C ASP A 152 17.89 -2.19 -5.31
N VAL A 153 17.52 -1.95 -4.03
CA VAL A 153 16.71 -0.79 -3.63
C VAL A 153 17.48 0.10 -2.66
N THR A 154 17.47 1.40 -2.94
CA THR A 154 18.00 2.44 -2.03
C THR A 154 16.93 3.51 -1.84
N VAL A 155 16.56 3.79 -0.59
CA VAL A 155 15.66 4.90 -0.27
C VAL A 155 16.48 6.20 -0.22
N ASN A 156 16.12 7.17 -1.05
CA ASN A 156 16.78 8.47 -1.12
C ASN A 156 16.12 9.48 -0.17
N ALA A 157 14.79 9.52 -0.13
CA ALA A 157 14.00 10.36 0.76
C ALA A 157 12.63 9.76 1.03
N ALA A 158 12.10 9.99 2.23
CA ALA A 158 10.73 9.63 2.59
C ALA A 158 10.13 10.70 3.51
N LYS A 159 8.85 10.98 3.35
CA LYS A 159 8.07 11.87 4.20
C LYS A 159 6.67 11.31 4.39
N HIS A 160 6.07 11.55 5.53
CA HIS A 160 4.66 11.31 5.80
C HIS A 160 4.04 12.50 6.53
N TRP A 161 2.75 12.67 6.40
CA TRP A 161 2.00 13.73 7.08
C TRP A 161 0.52 13.34 7.24
N PRO A 162 -0.16 13.89 8.27
CA PRO A 162 -1.55 13.54 8.52
C PRO A 162 -2.52 14.24 7.57
N THR A 163 -3.70 13.65 7.45
CA THR A 163 -4.94 14.30 7.03
C THR A 163 -5.73 14.59 8.29
N PRO A 164 -6.09 15.87 8.55
CA PRO A 164 -6.97 16.22 9.66
C PRO A 164 -8.40 15.78 9.36
N ILE A 165 -9.05 15.15 10.33
CA ILE A 165 -10.44 14.68 10.25
C ILE A 165 -11.18 15.21 11.48
N THR A 166 -12.18 16.05 11.26
CA THR A 166 -13.07 16.53 12.32
C THR A 166 -14.00 15.42 12.80
N LEU A 167 -14.60 15.57 14.00
CA LEU A 167 -15.58 14.62 14.48
C LEU A 167 -16.81 14.52 13.55
N ALA A 168 -17.23 15.61 12.93
CA ALA A 168 -18.33 15.61 11.98
C ALA A 168 -18.01 14.78 10.72
N GLU A 169 -16.83 14.93 10.17
CA GLU A 169 -16.33 14.15 9.03
C GLU A 169 -16.17 12.67 9.39
N PHE A 170 -15.62 12.38 10.56
CA PHE A 170 -15.51 11.00 11.04
C PHE A 170 -16.90 10.36 11.18
N SER A 171 -17.85 11.04 11.83
CA SER A 171 -19.22 10.54 12.01
C SER A 171 -19.93 10.33 10.67
N GLN A 172 -19.76 11.27 9.72
CA GLN A 172 -20.33 11.14 8.37
C GLN A 172 -19.81 9.91 7.63
N SER A 173 -18.52 9.63 7.74
CA SER A 173 -17.87 8.54 6.98
C SER A 173 -17.97 7.17 7.66
N THR A 174 -18.19 7.14 8.99
CA THR A 174 -18.21 5.88 9.77
C THR A 174 -19.58 5.54 10.34
N GLN A 175 -20.48 6.53 10.46
CA GLN A 175 -21.76 6.46 11.21
C GLN A 175 -21.54 6.19 12.71
N VAL A 176 -20.41 6.66 13.27
CA VAL A 176 -20.07 6.58 14.69
C VAL A 176 -19.97 8.00 15.26
N ASP A 177 -20.70 8.32 16.33
CA ASP A 177 -20.89 9.69 16.84
C ASP A 177 -19.73 10.20 17.71
N SER A 178 -18.74 9.38 18.01
CA SER A 178 -17.59 9.76 18.83
C SER A 178 -16.33 9.01 18.38
N PHE A 179 -15.17 9.59 18.62
CA PHE A 179 -13.92 8.88 18.38
C PHE A 179 -13.78 7.72 19.38
N PRO A 180 -13.59 6.48 18.92
CA PRO A 180 -13.27 5.36 19.80
C PRO A 180 -11.97 5.60 20.59
N ALA A 181 -11.89 5.08 21.81
CA ALA A 181 -10.79 5.33 22.74
C ALA A 181 -9.39 4.99 22.16
N TYR A 182 -9.29 4.01 21.26
CA TYR A 182 -8.02 3.65 20.61
C TYR A 182 -7.50 4.73 19.65
N LEU A 183 -8.33 5.71 19.23
CA LEU A 183 -7.93 6.85 18.41
C LEU A 183 -7.45 8.06 19.22
N ASN A 184 -7.69 8.10 20.55
CA ASN A 184 -7.37 9.27 21.38
C ASN A 184 -5.93 9.75 21.26
N ARG A 185 -4.97 8.84 21.02
CA ARG A 185 -3.55 9.16 20.85
C ARG A 185 -3.22 10.00 19.59
N TYR A 186 -4.14 10.03 18.62
CA TYR A 186 -3.99 10.79 17.37
C TYR A 186 -4.85 12.06 17.35
N ILE A 187 -5.61 12.34 18.43
CA ILE A 187 -6.45 13.53 18.50
C ILE A 187 -5.64 14.70 19.05
N LYS A 188 -5.64 15.81 18.31
CA LYS A 188 -5.06 17.08 18.72
C LYS A 188 -6.07 18.19 18.48
N ASN A 189 -6.36 19.00 19.51
CA ASN A 189 -7.35 20.09 19.43
C ASN A 189 -8.70 19.64 18.83
N ASP A 190 -9.23 18.53 19.31
CA ASP A 190 -10.49 17.90 18.85
C ASP A 190 -10.51 17.45 17.37
N VAL A 191 -9.35 17.38 16.73
CA VAL A 191 -9.18 16.89 15.36
C VAL A 191 -8.34 15.61 15.37
N LEU A 192 -8.81 14.60 14.66
CA LEU A 192 -8.10 13.34 14.46
C LEU A 192 -7.06 13.51 13.34
N GLU A 193 -5.78 13.35 13.66
CA GLU A 193 -4.68 13.38 12.69
C GLU A 193 -4.38 11.98 12.17
N VAL A 194 -4.88 11.62 10.99
CA VAL A 194 -4.65 10.31 10.39
C VAL A 194 -3.41 10.36 9.50
N MET A 195 -2.36 9.61 9.80
CA MET A 195 -1.14 9.50 8.98
C MET A 195 -1.43 8.78 7.67
N ALA A 196 -2.07 9.48 6.74
CA ALA A 196 -2.58 8.93 5.50
C ALA A 196 -1.77 9.33 4.27
N ASN A 197 -0.95 10.37 4.37
CA ASN A 197 -0.19 10.91 3.25
C ASN A 197 1.27 10.49 3.34
N GLY A 198 1.91 10.38 2.17
CA GLY A 198 3.34 10.14 2.13
C GLY A 198 3.94 10.39 0.76
N SER A 199 5.25 10.63 0.76
CA SER A 199 6.07 10.64 -0.45
C SER A 199 7.32 9.82 -0.25
N LEU A 200 7.73 9.13 -1.29
CA LEU A 200 8.89 8.27 -1.32
C LEU A 200 9.69 8.55 -2.58
N ASN A 201 10.99 8.79 -2.41
CA ASN A 201 11.95 8.80 -3.51
C ASN A 201 12.94 7.68 -3.27
N TYR A 202 13.07 6.77 -4.22
CA TYR A 202 13.96 5.63 -4.11
C TYR A 202 14.56 5.25 -5.47
N THR A 203 15.64 4.52 -5.43
CA THR A 203 16.30 3.97 -6.62
C THR A 203 16.15 2.46 -6.60
N VAL A 204 15.71 1.87 -7.70
CA VAL A 204 15.65 0.42 -7.88
C VAL A 204 16.38 0.03 -9.18
N LYS A 205 17.35 -0.88 -9.07
CA LYS A 205 18.22 -1.31 -10.20
C LYS A 205 18.79 -0.13 -11.01
N GLY A 206 19.12 0.98 -10.33
CA GLY A 206 19.69 2.18 -10.92
C GLY A 206 18.68 3.15 -11.54
N ILE A 207 17.39 2.86 -11.48
CA ILE A 207 16.29 3.75 -11.92
C ILE A 207 15.75 4.52 -10.72
N CYS A 208 15.71 5.84 -10.82
CA CYS A 208 15.20 6.70 -9.76
C CYS A 208 13.70 6.91 -9.91
N ILE A 209 12.95 6.72 -8.82
CA ILE A 209 11.50 6.69 -8.75
C ILE A 209 11.01 7.65 -7.70
N GLY A 210 10.05 8.50 -8.07
CA GLY A 210 9.30 9.35 -7.17
C GLY A 210 7.87 8.86 -7.01
N MET A 211 7.41 8.77 -5.77
CA MET A 211 6.03 8.40 -5.46
C MET A 211 5.39 9.36 -4.47
N LYS A 212 4.09 9.56 -4.63
CA LYS A 212 3.31 10.37 -3.69
C LYS A 212 1.90 9.80 -3.54
N VAL A 213 1.46 9.69 -2.31
CA VAL A 213 0.09 9.33 -1.94
C VAL A 213 -0.51 10.47 -1.14
N THR A 214 -1.67 10.92 -1.55
CA THR A 214 -2.42 11.98 -0.87
C THR A 214 -3.83 11.49 -0.54
N TRP A 215 -4.23 11.71 0.70
CA TRP A 215 -5.59 11.45 1.16
C TRP A 215 -6.26 12.76 1.57
N ASN A 216 -7.35 13.08 0.92
CA ASN A 216 -8.24 14.18 1.30
C ASN A 216 -9.50 13.60 1.96
N TYR A 217 -10.28 14.45 2.64
CA TYR A 217 -11.56 13.97 3.17
C TYR A 217 -12.55 13.67 2.04
N THR A 218 -12.78 14.63 1.17
CA THR A 218 -13.68 14.51 0.00
C THR A 218 -12.94 14.78 -1.30
N PRO A 219 -13.44 14.27 -2.45
CA PRO A 219 -13.03 14.79 -3.77
C PRO A 219 -13.24 16.31 -3.87
N PRO A 220 -12.44 16.99 -4.68
CA PRO A 220 -12.62 18.42 -4.96
C PRO A 220 -13.93 18.71 -5.66
#